data_bb2f23a8ec640e3878396e46677bf004
#
_entry.id   bb2f23a8ec640e3878396e46677bf004
#
_cell.length_a   1.000
_cell.length_b   1.000
_cell.length_c   1.000
_cell.angle_alpha   90.00
_cell.angle_beta   90.00
_cell.angle_gamma   90.00
#
_symmetry.space_group_name_H-M   'P 1'
#
loop_
_entity.id
_entity.type
_entity.pdbx_description
1 polymer ?
#
loop_
_entity_poly.entity_id
_entity_poly.type
_entity_poly.pdbx_seq_one_letter_code
_entity_poly.pdbx_strand_id
1 'polypeptide(L)'
;MLDTSVILYDHSAIECFQEHDVAIPIQVLEELDTFKKGNDTINFEAREFIRHLDGIAKGDLLTDWTPLNGPTKGQFKVVAKHDLNGVDATKVFQDGKNDHQILNAALTLQRQNKERKVVLVTKDVALRLKAKSLNI
;
A
#
# COMPACT_ATOMS: atom_id res chain seq x y z
N MET A 1 -2.95 0.66 5.39
CA MET A 1 -2.42 0.36 4.04
C MET A 1 -2.52 1.60 3.17
N LEU A 2 -1.50 1.93 2.40
CA LEU A 2 -1.45 3.12 1.55
C LEU A 2 -1.63 2.75 0.08
N ASP A 3 -2.33 3.62 -0.64
CA ASP A 3 -2.51 3.61 -2.08
C ASP A 3 -1.46 4.51 -2.75
N THR A 4 -1.22 4.32 -4.04
CA THR A 4 -0.29 5.08 -4.88
C THR A 4 -0.52 6.59 -4.80
N SER A 5 -1.77 7.04 -4.77
CA SER A 5 -2.13 8.46 -4.73
C SER A 5 -1.58 9.20 -3.49
N VAL A 6 -1.42 8.49 -2.37
CA VAL A 6 -0.86 9.04 -1.13
C VAL A 6 0.64 9.25 -1.28
N ILE A 7 1.34 8.26 -1.86
CA ILE A 7 2.79 8.28 -2.06
C ILE A 7 3.19 9.32 -3.11
N LEU A 8 2.43 9.44 -4.20
CA LEU A 8 2.66 10.45 -5.24
C LEU A 8 2.37 11.89 -4.74
N TYR A 9 1.69 12.02 -3.61
CA TYR A 9 1.51 13.30 -2.93
C TYR A 9 2.68 13.62 -1.99
N ASP A 10 3.20 12.60 -1.29
CA ASP A 10 4.31 12.73 -0.34
C ASP A 10 5.00 11.37 -0.17
N HIS A 11 6.23 11.24 -0.68
CA HIS A 11 7.02 10.00 -0.58
C HIS A 11 7.35 9.61 0.85
N SER A 12 7.37 10.57 1.79
CA SER A 12 7.62 10.30 3.20
C SER A 12 6.39 9.80 3.96
N ALA A 13 5.23 9.66 3.30
CA ALA A 13 3.96 9.29 3.94
C ALA A 13 4.04 8.04 4.80
N ILE A 14 4.88 7.04 4.44
CA ILE A 14 5.04 5.82 5.25
C ILE A 14 5.56 6.10 6.66
N GLU A 15 6.24 7.22 6.88
CA GLU A 15 6.78 7.62 8.16
C GLU A 15 5.83 8.51 8.99
N CYS A 16 4.70 8.92 8.41
CA CYS A 16 3.78 9.87 9.03
C CYS A 16 2.74 9.21 9.95
N PHE A 17 2.72 7.89 10.04
CA PHE A 17 1.69 7.14 10.79
C PHE A 17 2.14 6.70 12.19
N GLN A 18 3.21 7.28 12.71
CA GLN A 18 3.72 7.06 14.07
C GLN A 18 3.91 5.56 14.38
N GLU A 19 3.27 5.05 15.44
CA GLU A 19 3.35 3.67 15.88
C GLU A 19 2.54 2.67 15.04
N HIS A 20 1.77 3.15 14.07
CA HIS A 20 0.97 2.26 13.23
C HIS A 20 1.83 1.54 12.20
N ASP A 21 1.54 0.27 11.99
CA ASP A 21 2.18 -0.49 10.92
C ASP A 21 1.61 -0.08 9.56
N VAL A 22 2.52 0.10 8.60
CA VAL A 22 2.20 0.56 7.26
C VAL A 22 2.42 -0.58 6.26
N ALA A 23 1.46 -0.79 5.37
CA ALA A 23 1.60 -1.74 4.28
C ALA A 23 1.25 -1.09 2.94
N ILE A 24 1.88 -1.54 1.86
CA ILE A 24 1.48 -1.21 0.50
C ILE A 24 1.21 -2.50 -0.29
N PRO A 25 0.24 -2.50 -1.21
CA PRO A 25 0.09 -3.57 -2.20
C PRO A 25 1.27 -3.58 -3.19
N ILE A 26 1.60 -4.73 -3.74
CA ILE A 26 2.64 -4.84 -4.78
C ILE A 26 2.29 -3.99 -6.02
N GLN A 27 1.01 -3.82 -6.32
CA GLN A 27 0.53 -2.98 -7.41
C GLN A 27 0.96 -1.51 -7.28
N VAL A 28 1.12 -1.03 -6.05
CA VAL A 28 1.64 0.32 -5.80
C VAL A 28 3.08 0.46 -6.32
N LEU A 29 3.92 -0.55 -6.12
CA LEU A 29 5.29 -0.54 -6.68
C LEU A 29 5.29 -0.55 -8.20
N GLU A 30 4.40 -1.33 -8.82
CA GLU A 30 4.25 -1.37 -10.28
C GLU A 30 3.83 0.00 -10.84
N GLU A 31 2.87 0.65 -10.19
CA GLU A 31 2.41 1.99 -10.59
C GLU A 31 3.51 3.04 -10.40
N LEU A 32 4.20 3.04 -9.26
CA LEU A 32 5.33 3.95 -9.01
C LEU A 32 6.46 3.77 -10.05
N ASP A 33 6.70 2.54 -10.50
CA ASP A 33 7.68 2.28 -11.57
C ASP A 33 7.30 2.97 -12.88
N THR A 34 6.01 3.08 -13.20
CA THR A 34 5.55 3.83 -14.36
C THR A 34 5.70 5.33 -14.19
N PHE A 35 5.55 5.85 -12.98
CA PHE A 35 5.66 7.28 -12.67
C PHE A 35 7.10 7.78 -12.44
N LYS A 36 8.09 6.91 -12.31
CA LYS A 36 9.48 7.32 -12.02
C LYS A 36 10.14 8.15 -13.13
N LYS A 37 9.62 8.10 -14.36
CA LYS A 37 10.13 8.81 -15.52
C LYS A 37 9.40 10.12 -15.72
N GLY A 38 10.14 11.23 -15.83
CA GLY A 38 9.60 12.57 -16.06
C GLY A 38 10.16 13.60 -15.09
N ASN A 39 9.69 14.84 -15.24
CA ASN A 39 10.19 15.99 -14.49
C ASN A 39 9.11 16.65 -13.60
N ASP A 40 7.90 16.09 -13.56
CA ASP A 40 6.83 16.59 -12.71
C ASP A 40 7.03 16.17 -11.25
N THR A 41 6.33 16.83 -10.33
CA THR A 41 6.36 16.53 -8.89
C THR A 41 6.07 15.06 -8.61
N ILE A 42 5.05 14.48 -9.26
CA ILE A 42 4.69 13.06 -9.08
C ILE A 42 5.84 12.11 -9.45
N ASN A 43 6.63 12.45 -10.48
CA ASN A 43 7.77 11.65 -10.89
C ASN A 43 8.91 11.73 -9.85
N PHE A 44 9.11 12.90 -9.25
CA PHE A 44 10.04 13.08 -8.15
C PHE A 44 9.61 12.24 -6.93
N GLU A 45 8.35 12.34 -6.50
CA GLU A 45 7.82 11.58 -5.37
C GLU A 45 7.96 10.06 -5.57
N ALA A 46 7.65 9.57 -6.77
CA ALA A 46 7.82 8.15 -7.10
C ALA A 46 9.28 7.70 -6.97
N ARG A 47 10.24 8.47 -7.49
CA ARG A 47 11.68 8.13 -7.40
C ARG A 47 12.20 8.15 -5.97
N GLU A 48 11.82 9.16 -5.19
CA GLU A 48 12.27 9.28 -3.79
C GLU A 48 11.68 8.16 -2.93
N PHE A 49 10.42 7.80 -3.14
CA PHE A 49 9.83 6.67 -2.45
C PHE A 49 10.55 5.34 -2.75
N ILE A 50 10.85 5.06 -4.03
CA ILE A 50 11.58 3.84 -4.42
C ILE A 50 12.97 3.81 -3.76
N ARG A 51 13.70 4.94 -3.73
CA ARG A 51 15.00 5.04 -3.02
C ARG A 51 14.86 4.80 -1.52
N HIS A 52 13.80 5.35 -0.93
CA HIS A 52 13.53 5.18 0.50
C HIS A 52 13.28 3.71 0.84
N LEU A 53 12.49 3.02 0.02
CA LEU A 53 12.25 1.58 0.18
C LEU A 53 13.52 0.75 0.02
N ASP A 54 14.36 1.08 -0.94
CA ASP A 54 15.66 0.41 -1.12
C ASP A 54 16.53 0.55 0.15
N GLY A 55 16.46 1.72 0.78
CA GLY A 55 17.12 1.97 2.07
C GLY A 55 16.57 1.15 3.23
N ILE A 56 15.25 0.92 3.29
CA ILE A 56 14.60 0.10 4.32
C ILE A 56 14.90 -1.39 4.08
N ALA A 57 14.92 -1.81 2.82
CA ALA A 57 15.07 -3.22 2.42
C ALA A 57 16.47 -3.81 2.63
N LYS A 58 17.40 -3.14 3.27
CA LYS A 58 18.81 -3.56 3.45
C LYS A 58 18.96 -4.96 4.04
N GLY A 59 18.73 -5.98 3.21
CA GLY A 59 18.90 -7.39 3.55
C GLY A 59 17.63 -8.10 4.02
N ASP A 60 16.52 -7.40 4.19
CA ASP A 60 15.23 -7.95 4.61
C ASP A 60 14.29 -8.15 3.42
N LEU A 61 13.41 -9.14 3.54
CA LEU A 61 12.33 -9.34 2.58
C LEU A 61 11.21 -8.33 2.85
N LEU A 62 10.92 -7.46 1.90
CA LEU A 62 9.82 -6.49 2.03
C LEU A 62 8.43 -7.13 2.22
N THR A 63 8.30 -8.43 1.99
CA THR A 63 7.08 -9.21 2.27
C THR A 63 6.90 -9.56 3.74
N ASP A 64 7.93 -9.36 4.55
CA ASP A 64 7.88 -9.50 5.99
C ASP A 64 7.77 -8.12 6.66
N TRP A 65 7.29 -8.09 7.90
CA TRP A 65 7.21 -6.84 8.65
C TRP A 65 8.61 -6.36 9.03
N THR A 66 9.05 -5.27 8.42
CA THR A 66 10.37 -4.65 8.63
C THR A 66 10.21 -3.37 9.44
N PRO A 67 10.95 -3.17 10.54
CA PRO A 67 10.86 -1.97 11.36
C PRO A 67 11.18 -0.70 10.56
N LEU A 68 10.35 0.33 10.71
CA LEU A 68 10.67 1.67 10.26
C LEU A 68 11.67 2.33 11.23
N ASN A 69 12.54 3.19 10.71
CA ASN A 69 13.57 3.84 11.52
C ASN A 69 12.94 4.81 12.54
N GLY A 70 13.20 4.57 13.81
CA GLY A 70 12.79 5.45 14.92
C GLY A 70 12.08 4.73 16.06
N PRO A 71 12.24 5.19 17.31
CA PRO A 71 11.75 4.48 18.51
C PRO A 71 10.22 4.48 18.65
N THR A 72 9.52 5.34 17.90
CA THR A 72 8.05 5.46 17.92
C THR A 72 7.40 5.06 16.61
N LYS A 73 8.18 4.48 15.69
CA LYS A 73 7.68 4.05 14.37
C LYS A 73 7.19 2.61 14.42
N GLY A 74 6.17 2.32 13.61
CA GLY A 74 5.70 0.96 13.39
C GLY A 74 6.59 0.18 12.42
N GLN A 75 6.02 -0.80 11.78
CA GLN A 75 6.67 -1.66 10.79
C GLN A 75 6.10 -1.40 9.41
N PHE A 76 6.88 -1.75 8.38
CA PHE A 76 6.50 -1.66 6.97
C PHE A 76 6.49 -3.05 6.32
N LYS A 77 5.58 -3.22 5.34
CA LYS A 77 5.55 -4.44 4.54
C LYS A 77 4.90 -4.21 3.17
N VAL A 78 5.32 -5.00 2.18
CA VAL A 78 4.67 -5.12 0.87
C VAL A 78 3.76 -6.35 0.86
N VAL A 79 2.50 -6.18 0.48
CA VAL A 79 1.55 -7.27 0.30
C VAL A 79 1.64 -7.76 -1.14
N ALA A 80 2.42 -8.84 -1.34
CA ALA A 80 2.71 -9.39 -2.67
C ALA A 80 1.72 -10.48 -3.11
N LYS A 81 1.08 -11.18 -2.16
CA LYS A 81 0.14 -12.27 -2.44
C LYS A 81 -1.23 -11.95 -1.87
N HIS A 82 -2.26 -12.28 -2.63
CA HIS A 82 -3.64 -12.12 -2.19
C HIS A 82 -4.19 -13.45 -1.68
N ASP A 83 -4.81 -13.43 -0.51
CA ASP A 83 -5.67 -14.51 -0.05
C ASP A 83 -7.08 -14.27 -0.58
N LEU A 84 -7.45 -15.01 -1.62
CA LEU A 84 -8.75 -14.89 -2.28
C LEU A 84 -9.84 -15.81 -1.67
N ASN A 85 -9.55 -16.43 -0.53
CA ASN A 85 -10.57 -17.19 0.22
C ASN A 85 -11.60 -16.23 0.82
N GLY A 86 -12.73 -16.08 0.17
CA GLY A 86 -13.82 -15.16 0.55
C GLY A 86 -14.09 -14.08 -0.48
N VAL A 87 -14.27 -12.82 -0.04
CA VAL A 87 -14.57 -11.71 -0.95
C VAL A 87 -13.37 -11.41 -1.84
N ASP A 88 -13.62 -11.38 -3.14
CA ASP A 88 -12.67 -11.03 -4.18
C ASP A 88 -13.19 -9.80 -4.95
N ALA A 89 -12.53 -8.66 -4.76
CA ALA A 89 -12.94 -7.40 -5.37
C ALA A 89 -12.96 -7.45 -6.91
N THR A 90 -12.07 -8.21 -7.53
CA THR A 90 -12.07 -8.35 -9.00
C THR A 90 -13.32 -9.03 -9.51
N LYS A 91 -13.88 -9.96 -8.76
CA LYS A 91 -15.16 -10.61 -9.08
C LYS A 91 -16.36 -9.71 -8.75
N VAL A 92 -16.32 -9.01 -7.63
CA VAL A 92 -17.39 -8.09 -7.22
C VAL A 92 -17.57 -6.97 -8.23
N PHE A 93 -16.46 -6.38 -8.69
CA PHE A 93 -16.50 -5.27 -9.66
C PHE A 93 -16.35 -5.73 -11.13
N GLN A 94 -16.25 -7.03 -11.37
CA GLN A 94 -16.16 -7.67 -12.69
C GLN A 94 -15.00 -7.15 -13.56
N ASP A 95 -13.88 -6.79 -12.94
CA ASP A 95 -12.78 -6.13 -13.58
C ASP A 95 -11.49 -6.36 -12.76
N GLY A 96 -10.36 -6.60 -13.45
CA GLY A 96 -9.04 -6.84 -12.85
C GLY A 96 -8.17 -5.62 -12.68
N LYS A 97 -8.74 -4.40 -12.64
CA LYS A 97 -7.99 -3.14 -12.47
C LYS A 97 -7.14 -3.15 -11.21
N ASN A 98 -6.10 -2.31 -11.22
CA ASN A 98 -5.20 -2.14 -10.07
C ASN A 98 -5.95 -1.76 -8.79
N ASP A 99 -6.95 -0.89 -8.86
CA ASP A 99 -7.84 -0.55 -7.73
C ASP A 99 -8.40 -1.79 -7.03
N HIS A 100 -8.89 -2.76 -7.81
CA HIS A 100 -9.50 -3.98 -7.26
C HIS A 100 -8.45 -4.92 -6.67
N GLN A 101 -7.24 -4.92 -7.21
CA GLN A 101 -6.10 -5.64 -6.62
C GLN A 101 -5.66 -4.99 -5.30
N ILE A 102 -5.66 -3.66 -5.23
CA ILE A 102 -5.40 -2.92 -3.97
C ILE A 102 -6.44 -3.29 -2.90
N LEU A 103 -7.71 -3.35 -3.26
CA LEU A 103 -8.77 -3.81 -2.35
C LEU A 103 -8.56 -5.25 -1.90
N ASN A 104 -8.16 -6.14 -2.81
CA ASN A 104 -7.83 -7.53 -2.46
C ASN A 104 -6.65 -7.63 -1.49
N ALA A 105 -5.65 -6.77 -1.62
CA ALA A 105 -4.55 -6.70 -0.66
C ALA A 105 -5.05 -6.27 0.73
N ALA A 106 -5.95 -5.28 0.81
CA ALA A 106 -6.55 -4.86 2.08
C ALA A 106 -7.38 -5.97 2.73
N LEU A 107 -8.22 -6.65 1.97
CA LEU A 107 -8.99 -7.80 2.43
C LEU A 107 -8.09 -8.94 2.92
N THR A 108 -6.97 -9.17 2.24
CA THR A 108 -5.96 -10.15 2.65
C THR A 108 -5.37 -9.79 4.02
N LEU A 109 -4.96 -8.54 4.22
CA LEU A 109 -4.46 -8.08 5.51
C LEU A 109 -5.49 -8.21 6.63
N GLN A 110 -6.76 -7.89 6.38
CA GLN A 110 -7.83 -8.08 7.37
C GLN A 110 -7.99 -9.53 7.79
N ARG A 111 -7.94 -10.46 6.84
CA ARG A 111 -8.07 -11.90 7.13
C ARG A 111 -6.89 -12.44 7.92
N GLN A 112 -5.69 -11.99 7.58
CA GLN A 112 -4.45 -12.42 8.24
C GLN A 112 -4.27 -11.81 9.63
N ASN A 113 -4.93 -10.68 9.92
CA ASN A 113 -4.73 -9.90 11.15
C ASN A 113 -6.09 -9.59 11.82
N LYS A 114 -6.82 -10.60 12.24
CA LYS A 114 -8.18 -10.47 12.82
C LYS A 114 -8.24 -9.59 14.07
N GLU A 115 -7.15 -9.51 14.82
CA GLU A 115 -7.02 -8.68 16.02
C GLU A 115 -6.66 -7.21 15.71
N ARG A 116 -6.46 -6.88 14.44
CA ARG A 116 -6.01 -5.54 14.03
C ARG A 116 -6.99 -4.91 13.03
N LYS A 117 -7.25 -3.63 13.21
CA LYS A 117 -8.02 -2.87 12.25
C LYS A 117 -7.16 -2.51 11.05
N VAL A 118 -7.57 -2.92 9.86
CA VAL A 118 -6.96 -2.48 8.60
C VAL A 118 -7.70 -1.25 8.09
N VAL A 119 -6.94 -0.20 7.76
CA VAL A 119 -7.45 1.05 7.19
C VAL A 119 -6.78 1.30 5.85
N LEU A 120 -7.56 1.49 4.80
CA LEU A 120 -7.06 1.94 3.50
C LEU A 120 -7.01 3.48 3.48
N VAL A 121 -5.82 4.02 3.25
CA VAL A 121 -5.59 5.47 3.09
C VAL A 121 -5.41 5.76 1.60
N THR A 122 -6.27 6.59 1.05
CA THR A 122 -6.24 6.97 -0.37
C THR A 122 -6.76 8.39 -0.57
N LYS A 123 -6.26 9.06 -1.59
CA LYS A 123 -6.79 10.35 -2.08
C LYS A 123 -7.85 10.14 -3.18
N ASP A 124 -8.00 8.91 -3.68
CA ASP A 124 -9.03 8.55 -4.66
C ASP A 124 -10.38 8.31 -3.96
N VAL A 125 -11.35 9.18 -4.27
CA VAL A 125 -12.70 9.09 -3.70
C VAL A 125 -13.43 7.83 -4.17
N ALA A 126 -13.25 7.42 -5.43
CA ALA A 126 -13.91 6.24 -5.97
C ALA A 126 -13.37 4.97 -5.30
N LEU A 127 -12.05 4.85 -5.15
CA LEU A 127 -11.42 3.74 -4.43
C LEU A 127 -11.88 3.68 -2.98
N ARG A 128 -11.99 4.84 -2.31
CA ARG A 128 -12.51 4.93 -0.94
C ARG A 128 -13.95 4.43 -0.81
N LEU A 129 -14.82 4.77 -1.77
CA LEU A 129 -16.21 4.31 -1.78
C LEU A 129 -16.31 2.80 -2.03
N LYS A 130 -15.49 2.28 -2.96
CA LYS A 130 -15.38 0.82 -3.20
C LYS A 130 -14.91 0.07 -1.94
N ALA A 131 -13.88 0.61 -1.25
CA ALA A 131 -13.38 0.03 -0.01
C ALA A 131 -14.49 -0.06 1.06
N LYS A 132 -15.22 1.03 1.27
CA LYS A 132 -16.37 1.05 2.20
C LYS A 132 -17.43 0.02 1.86
N SER A 133 -17.71 -0.21 0.57
CA SER A 133 -18.68 -1.22 0.14
C SER A 133 -18.23 -2.66 0.45
N LEU A 134 -16.94 -2.87 0.71
CA LEU A 134 -16.32 -4.15 1.08
C LEU A 134 -15.97 -4.25 2.57
N ASN A 135 -16.44 -3.30 3.39
CA ASN A 135 -16.13 -3.23 4.84
C ASN A 135 -14.63 -3.05 5.16
N ILE A 136 -13.95 -2.27 4.34
CA ILE A 136 -12.57 -1.82 4.56
C ILE A 136 -12.57 -0.40 5.10
#